data_59ee4e835540650b267dee23cb701d59
#
_entry.id   59ee4e835540650b267dee23cb701d59
#
_cell.length_a   1.000
_cell.length_b   1.000
_cell.length_c   1.000
_cell.angle_alpha   90.00
_cell.angle_beta   90.00
_cell.angle_gamma   90.00
#
_symmetry.space_group_name_H-M   'P 1'
#
loop_
_entity.id
_entity.type
_entity.pdbx_description
1 polymer ?
#
loop_
_entity_poly.entity_id
_entity_poly.type
_entity_poly.pdbx_seq_one_letter_code
_entity_poly.pdbx_strand_id
1 'polypeptide(L)'
;MKQNLQHVQAMIDQYGHGNVTLVAVTKYQTLEAMNQMIALGIADVGESRVQDLLLKLPEISPERRIHFIGHLQRNKVKDIIEVVHLIHSVDSLRLAKEINRQAKRVGRVIDILIQVNIAKEEAKYGFEEEDLESVL
;
A
#
# COMPACT_ATOMS: atom_id res chain seq x y z
N MET A 1 -10.31 4.76 -19.75
CA MET A 1 -9.99 4.97 -18.31
C MET A 1 -11.14 5.62 -17.57
N LYS A 2 -11.60 6.83 -17.92
CA LYS A 2 -12.69 7.56 -17.19
C LYS A 2 -13.97 6.73 -17.01
N GLN A 3 -14.46 6.07 -18.06
CA GLN A 3 -15.68 5.24 -17.97
C GLN A 3 -15.54 4.07 -17.01
N ASN A 4 -14.38 3.39 -17.01
CA ASN A 4 -14.12 2.28 -16.08
C ASN A 4 -14.07 2.77 -14.64
N LEU A 5 -13.45 3.92 -14.39
CA LEU A 5 -13.43 4.53 -13.06
C LEU A 5 -14.84 4.89 -12.59
N GLN A 6 -15.65 5.50 -13.45
CA GLN A 6 -17.06 5.83 -13.13
C GLN A 6 -17.87 4.58 -12.80
N HIS A 7 -17.64 3.47 -13.53
CA HIS A 7 -18.31 2.21 -13.24
C HIS A 7 -17.91 1.65 -11.87
N VAL A 8 -16.60 1.61 -11.57
CA VAL A 8 -16.12 1.15 -10.26
C VAL A 8 -16.64 2.04 -9.13
N GLN A 9 -16.63 3.36 -9.32
CA GLN A 9 -17.16 4.30 -8.33
C GLN A 9 -18.65 4.07 -8.07
N ALA A 10 -19.43 3.86 -9.12
CA ALA A 10 -20.86 3.55 -8.98
C ALA A 10 -21.10 2.26 -8.18
N MET A 11 -20.26 1.23 -8.39
CA MET A 11 -20.34 0.00 -7.59
C MET A 11 -19.97 0.25 -6.12
N ILE A 12 -18.94 1.06 -5.84
CA ILE A 12 -18.57 1.44 -4.49
C ILE A 12 -19.69 2.22 -3.81
N ASP A 13 -20.29 3.18 -4.50
CA ASP A 13 -21.40 3.98 -3.98
C ASP A 13 -22.64 3.12 -3.69
N GLN A 14 -22.89 2.12 -4.51
CA GLN A 14 -24.04 1.21 -4.37
C GLN A 14 -23.86 0.19 -3.23
N TYR A 15 -22.65 -0.37 -3.07
CA TYR A 15 -22.42 -1.51 -2.19
C TYR A 15 -21.46 -1.22 -1.01
N GLY A 16 -20.69 -0.14 -1.07
CA GLY A 16 -19.60 0.14 -0.12
C GLY A 16 -20.05 0.80 1.18
N HIS A 17 -21.30 1.22 1.32
CA HIS A 17 -21.85 1.88 2.51
C HIS A 17 -20.97 3.01 3.08
N GLY A 18 -20.21 3.71 2.22
CA GLY A 18 -19.35 4.84 2.59
C GLY A 18 -17.98 4.48 3.19
N ASN A 19 -17.65 3.19 3.35
CA ASN A 19 -16.43 2.74 4.03
C ASN A 19 -15.38 2.11 3.10
N VAL A 20 -15.50 2.34 1.79
CA VAL A 20 -14.57 1.76 0.80
C VAL A 20 -13.63 2.82 0.26
N THR A 21 -12.33 2.56 0.34
CA THR A 21 -11.29 3.38 -0.29
C THR A 21 -10.84 2.72 -1.60
N LEU A 22 -10.93 3.45 -2.71
CA LEU A 22 -10.43 3.00 -3.98
C LEU A 22 -8.94 3.31 -4.11
N VAL A 23 -8.12 2.28 -4.16
CA VAL A 23 -6.66 2.39 -4.37
C VAL A 23 -6.33 2.05 -5.82
N ALA A 24 -5.81 3.01 -6.57
CA ALA A 24 -5.34 2.77 -7.93
C ALA A 24 -3.96 2.11 -7.92
N VAL A 25 -3.87 0.89 -8.44
CA VAL A 25 -2.60 0.17 -8.55
C VAL A 25 -1.81 0.70 -9.75
N THR A 26 -0.73 1.43 -9.47
CA THR A 26 0.09 2.12 -10.46
C THR A 26 1.41 1.42 -10.78
N LYS A 27 1.63 0.23 -10.21
CA LYS A 27 2.80 -0.59 -10.56
C LYS A 27 2.84 -0.85 -12.07
N TYR A 28 4.03 -0.77 -12.65
CA TYR A 28 4.29 -0.91 -14.10
C TYR A 28 3.60 0.13 -14.99
N GLN A 29 2.94 1.13 -14.43
CA GLN A 29 2.34 2.22 -15.18
C GLN A 29 3.33 3.36 -15.36
N THR A 30 3.17 4.10 -16.45
CA THR A 30 3.92 5.33 -16.70
C THR A 30 3.46 6.45 -15.75
N LEU A 31 4.30 7.44 -15.53
CA LEU A 31 3.95 8.67 -14.80
C LEU A 31 2.74 9.38 -15.42
N GLU A 32 2.64 9.38 -16.75
CA GLU A 32 1.51 9.96 -17.46
C GLU A 32 0.19 9.26 -17.12
N ALA A 33 0.17 7.91 -17.13
CA ALA A 33 -1.00 7.13 -16.75
C ALA A 33 -1.39 7.38 -15.29
N MET A 34 -0.41 7.49 -14.40
CA MET A 34 -0.65 7.83 -13.00
C MET A 34 -1.23 9.25 -12.85
N ASN A 35 -0.67 10.24 -13.55
CA ASN A 35 -1.17 11.62 -13.52
C ASN A 35 -2.58 11.74 -14.09
N GLN A 36 -2.93 10.94 -15.11
CA GLN A 36 -4.30 10.86 -15.61
C GLN A 36 -5.28 10.34 -14.55
N MET A 37 -4.91 9.31 -13.78
CA MET A 37 -5.74 8.81 -12.68
C MET A 37 -5.89 9.84 -11.57
N ILE A 38 -4.82 10.54 -11.24
CA ILE A 38 -4.82 11.64 -10.27
C ILE A 38 -5.78 12.75 -10.72
N ALA A 39 -5.72 13.16 -12.00
CA ALA A 39 -6.60 14.17 -12.59
C ALA A 39 -8.09 13.74 -12.57
N LEU A 40 -8.36 12.44 -12.52
CA LEU A 40 -9.72 11.89 -12.36
C LEU A 40 -10.18 11.80 -10.90
N GLY A 41 -9.41 12.34 -9.93
CA GLY A 41 -9.79 12.42 -8.53
C GLY A 41 -9.36 11.24 -7.66
N ILE A 42 -8.53 10.32 -8.15
CA ILE A 42 -7.98 9.24 -7.33
C ILE A 42 -6.99 9.82 -6.32
N ALA A 43 -7.27 9.65 -5.04
CA ALA A 43 -6.41 10.12 -3.95
C ALA A 43 -5.37 9.09 -3.52
N ASP A 44 -5.68 7.80 -3.68
CA ASP A 44 -4.89 6.68 -3.16
C ASP A 44 -4.23 5.92 -4.31
N VAL A 45 -2.91 5.75 -4.22
CA VAL A 45 -2.12 5.04 -5.23
C VAL A 45 -1.33 3.90 -4.62
N GLY A 46 -1.27 2.76 -5.30
CA GLY A 46 -0.63 1.54 -4.81
C GLY A 46 0.61 1.15 -5.63
N GLU A 47 1.76 1.06 -4.97
CA GLU A 47 3.02 0.61 -5.56
C GLU A 47 3.53 -0.67 -4.90
N SER A 48 4.19 -1.53 -5.68
CA SER A 48 4.67 -2.83 -5.21
C SER A 48 6.19 -2.97 -5.17
N ARG A 49 6.93 -1.99 -5.67
CA ARG A 49 8.39 -1.98 -5.67
C ARG A 49 8.90 -0.66 -5.13
N VAL A 50 9.81 -0.73 -4.16
CA VAL A 50 10.42 0.46 -3.54
C VAL A 50 11.11 1.34 -4.57
N GLN A 51 11.87 0.74 -5.48
CA GLN A 51 12.59 1.49 -6.52
C GLN A 51 11.64 2.24 -7.47
N ASP A 52 10.56 1.58 -7.91
CA ASP A 52 9.56 2.21 -8.79
C ASP A 52 8.85 3.37 -8.08
N LEU A 53 8.52 3.19 -6.79
CA LEU A 53 7.95 4.25 -5.97
C LEU A 53 8.90 5.44 -5.88
N LEU A 54 10.18 5.22 -5.53
CA LEU A 54 11.15 6.31 -5.36
C LEU A 54 11.40 7.08 -6.67
N LEU A 55 11.39 6.40 -7.81
CA LEU A 55 11.51 7.05 -9.13
C LEU A 55 10.31 7.95 -9.45
N LYS A 56 9.10 7.56 -9.04
CA LYS A 56 7.87 8.31 -9.30
C LYS A 56 7.61 9.41 -8.27
N LEU A 57 8.19 9.29 -7.08
CA LEU A 57 7.92 10.14 -5.94
C LEU A 57 8.02 11.65 -6.22
N PRO A 58 9.01 12.15 -6.98
CA PRO A 58 9.11 13.57 -7.30
C PRO A 58 7.92 14.14 -8.08
N GLU A 59 7.20 13.27 -8.79
CA GLU A 59 6.04 13.63 -9.62
C GLU A 59 4.70 13.36 -8.92
N ILE A 60 4.73 12.66 -7.78
CA ILE A 60 3.53 12.39 -6.99
C ILE A 60 3.25 13.61 -6.11
N SER A 61 2.06 14.19 -6.27
CA SER A 61 1.62 15.28 -5.39
C SER A 61 1.67 14.84 -3.91
N PRO A 62 2.19 15.66 -3.00
CA PRO A 62 2.29 15.35 -1.57
C PRO A 62 0.95 15.11 -0.90
N GLU A 63 -0.15 15.52 -1.52
CA GLU A 63 -1.50 15.27 -1.02
C GLU A 63 -1.99 13.84 -1.26
N ARG A 64 -1.24 13.04 -2.04
CA ARG A 64 -1.63 11.66 -2.36
C ARG A 64 -1.23 10.71 -1.25
N ARG A 65 -2.13 9.76 -0.97
CA ARG A 65 -1.87 8.69 -0.04
C ARG A 65 -1.21 7.53 -0.78
N ILE A 66 0.01 7.21 -0.38
CA ILE A 66 0.79 6.15 -1.00
C ILE A 66 0.62 4.87 -0.20
N HIS A 67 0.12 3.84 -0.86
CA HIS A 67 -0.01 2.49 -0.33
C HIS A 67 1.10 1.61 -0.87
N PHE A 68 1.85 0.96 0.02
CA PHE A 68 2.81 -0.06 -0.40
C PHE A 68 2.14 -1.43 -0.34
N ILE A 69 1.95 -2.06 -1.50
CA ILE A 69 1.15 -3.28 -1.66
C ILE A 69 1.98 -4.50 -2.07
N GLY A 70 3.30 -4.36 -2.26
CA GLY A 70 4.20 -5.46 -2.62
C GLY A 70 4.94 -6.03 -1.42
N HIS A 71 5.69 -7.12 -1.62
CA HIS A 71 6.58 -7.65 -0.59
C HIS A 71 7.65 -6.62 -0.19
N LEU A 72 7.72 -6.30 1.10
CA LEU A 72 8.64 -5.30 1.64
C LEU A 72 9.80 -5.96 2.37
N GLN A 73 11.00 -5.82 1.82
CA GLN A 73 12.21 -6.23 2.51
C GLN A 73 12.55 -5.26 3.67
N ARG A 74 12.97 -5.79 4.82
CA ARG A 74 13.29 -4.99 6.02
C ARG A 74 14.28 -3.86 5.76
N ASN A 75 15.35 -4.14 4.99
CA ASN A 75 16.38 -3.15 4.68
C ASN A 75 15.87 -2.00 3.79
N LYS A 76 14.68 -2.14 3.18
CA LYS A 76 14.03 -1.13 2.33
C LYS A 76 12.99 -0.29 3.07
N VAL A 77 12.61 -0.66 4.28
CA VAL A 77 11.63 0.11 5.08
C VAL A 77 12.05 1.56 5.23
N LYS A 78 13.33 1.80 5.55
CA LYS A 78 13.88 3.16 5.72
C LYS A 78 13.72 4.07 4.49
N ASP A 79 13.66 3.46 3.30
CA ASP A 79 13.63 4.21 2.04
C ASP A 79 12.23 4.77 1.73
N ILE A 80 11.17 4.20 2.33
CA ILE A 80 9.78 4.55 2.04
C ILE A 80 9.00 5.05 3.26
N ILE A 81 9.52 4.91 4.47
CA ILE A 81 8.77 5.17 5.71
C ILE A 81 8.30 6.63 5.84
N GLU A 82 9.00 7.58 5.22
CA GLU A 82 8.63 8.99 5.25
C GLU A 82 7.46 9.33 4.33
N VAL A 83 7.21 8.50 3.32
CA VAL A 83 6.27 8.82 2.24
C VAL A 83 5.06 7.91 2.17
N VAL A 84 5.16 6.68 2.68
CA VAL A 84 4.02 5.75 2.66
C VAL A 84 2.96 6.14 3.69
N HIS A 85 1.72 5.84 3.36
CA HIS A 85 0.55 6.05 4.22
C HIS A 85 0.11 4.74 4.86
N LEU A 86 0.06 3.66 4.10
CA LEU A 86 -0.34 2.34 4.55
C LEU A 86 0.55 1.26 3.91
N ILE A 87 1.02 0.30 4.70
CA ILE A 87 1.76 -0.87 4.22
C ILE A 87 0.84 -2.08 4.33
N HIS A 88 0.47 -2.69 3.18
CA HIS A 88 -0.49 -3.80 3.10
C HIS A 88 0.11 -5.19 3.34
N SER A 89 1.43 -5.31 3.34
CA SER A 89 2.16 -6.57 3.18
C SER A 89 3.04 -6.93 4.38
N VAL A 90 2.56 -6.64 5.59
CA VAL A 90 3.31 -6.98 6.80
C VAL A 90 3.13 -8.47 7.10
N ASP A 91 4.13 -9.26 6.76
CA ASP A 91 4.12 -10.71 6.74
C ASP A 91 4.89 -11.36 7.91
N SER A 92 5.47 -10.56 8.77
CA SER A 92 6.27 -11.06 9.90
C SER A 92 6.42 -10.03 11.02
N LEU A 93 6.55 -10.51 12.25
CA LEU A 93 6.83 -9.67 13.41
C LEU A 93 8.16 -8.91 13.28
N ARG A 94 9.14 -9.51 12.58
CA ARG A 94 10.44 -8.86 12.30
C ARG A 94 10.27 -7.63 11.40
N LEU A 95 9.40 -7.71 10.39
CA LEU A 95 9.08 -6.58 9.53
C LEU A 95 8.30 -5.52 10.30
N ALA A 96 7.28 -5.91 11.08
CA ALA A 96 6.49 -4.98 11.90
C ALA A 96 7.38 -4.19 12.88
N LYS A 97 8.32 -4.86 13.56
CA LYS A 97 9.29 -4.20 14.46
C LYS A 97 10.19 -3.21 13.72
N GLU A 98 10.64 -3.55 12.52
CA GLU A 98 11.45 -2.64 11.71
C GLU A 98 10.67 -1.42 11.24
N ILE A 99 9.41 -1.61 10.80
CA ILE A 99 8.52 -0.50 10.45
C ILE A 99 8.34 0.44 11.65
N ASN A 100 8.02 -0.09 12.83
CA ASN A 100 7.86 0.69 14.05
C ASN A 100 9.15 1.45 14.42
N ARG A 101 10.31 0.80 14.31
CA ARG A 101 11.60 1.42 14.58
C ARG A 101 11.88 2.60 13.65
N GLN A 102 11.64 2.44 12.35
CA GLN A 102 11.86 3.49 11.36
C GLN A 102 10.82 4.61 11.49
N ALA A 103 9.55 4.27 11.74
CA ALA A 103 8.48 5.25 11.96
C ALA A 103 8.79 6.15 13.17
N LYS A 104 9.22 5.57 14.29
CA LYS A 104 9.67 6.34 15.47
C LYS A 104 10.83 7.27 15.16
N ARG A 105 11.81 6.84 14.35
CA ARG A 105 12.96 7.67 13.97
C ARG A 105 12.55 8.93 13.22
N VAL A 106 11.49 8.85 12.41
CA VAL A 106 10.99 9.99 11.62
C VAL A 106 9.76 10.68 12.24
N GLY A 107 9.40 10.29 13.47
CA GLY A 107 8.29 10.90 14.21
C GLY A 107 6.91 10.65 13.61
N ARG A 108 6.72 9.51 12.94
CA ARG A 108 5.44 9.14 12.29
C ARG A 108 4.80 7.91 12.94
N VAL A 109 3.48 7.84 12.83
CA VAL A 109 2.69 6.62 12.99
C VAL A 109 2.32 6.14 11.59
N ILE A 110 2.53 4.85 11.32
CA ILE A 110 2.25 4.23 10.03
C ILE A 110 1.22 3.13 10.22
N ASP A 111 0.14 3.22 9.48
CA ASP A 111 -0.86 2.17 9.44
C ASP A 111 -0.34 0.95 8.67
N ILE A 112 -0.68 -0.23 9.14
CA ILE A 112 -0.27 -1.49 8.51
C ILE A 112 -1.45 -2.45 8.41
N LEU A 113 -1.42 -3.30 7.37
CA LEU A 113 -2.25 -4.50 7.28
C LEU A 113 -1.35 -5.73 7.45
N ILE A 114 -1.82 -6.67 8.25
CA ILE A 114 -1.15 -7.95 8.44
C ILE A 114 -1.52 -8.87 7.28
N GLN A 115 -0.52 -9.37 6.59
CA GLN A 115 -0.70 -10.34 5.51
C GLN A 115 -0.71 -11.74 6.06
N VAL A 116 -1.78 -12.49 5.81
CA VAL A 116 -1.97 -13.89 6.24
C VAL A 116 -1.90 -14.82 5.04
N ASN A 117 -1.19 -15.95 5.16
CA ASN A 117 -1.09 -16.98 4.14
C ASN A 117 -2.20 -18.03 4.31
N ILE A 118 -3.43 -17.67 3.98
CA ILE A 118 -4.60 -18.55 4.14
C ILE A 118 -4.49 -19.84 3.30
N ALA A 119 -3.90 -19.73 2.10
CA ALA A 119 -3.77 -20.87 1.18
C ALA A 119 -2.65 -21.85 1.56
N LYS A 120 -1.85 -21.53 2.60
CA LYS A 120 -0.68 -22.31 3.05
C LYS A 120 0.27 -22.70 1.90
N GLU A 121 0.44 -21.78 0.94
CA GLU A 121 1.37 -21.96 -0.17
C GLU A 121 2.80 -21.64 0.30
N GLU A 122 3.71 -22.64 0.26
CA GLU A 122 5.10 -22.50 0.70
C GLU A 122 5.87 -21.38 -0.02
N ALA A 123 5.49 -21.05 -1.25
CA ALA A 123 6.12 -19.99 -2.04
C ALA A 123 5.60 -18.58 -1.74
N LYS A 124 4.60 -18.41 -0.86
CA LYS A 124 3.97 -17.12 -0.56
C LYS A 124 4.31 -16.62 0.82
N TYR A 125 4.36 -15.29 0.93
CA TYR A 125 4.57 -14.57 2.19
C TYR A 125 3.26 -14.46 2.98
N GLY A 126 3.37 -14.35 4.30
CA GLY A 126 2.25 -14.12 5.21
C GLY A 126 2.48 -14.81 6.54
N PHE A 127 1.77 -14.35 7.57
CA PHE A 127 1.67 -15.07 8.83
C PHE A 127 0.82 -16.33 8.63
N GLU A 128 1.13 -17.37 9.38
CA GLU A 128 0.21 -18.48 9.54
C GLU A 128 -0.99 -18.02 10.39
N GLU A 129 -2.17 -18.57 10.11
CA GLU A 129 -3.39 -18.21 10.83
C GLU A 129 -3.26 -18.46 12.35
N GLU A 130 -2.55 -19.51 12.71
CA GLU A 130 -2.29 -19.92 14.09
C GLU A 130 -1.40 -18.95 14.89
N ASP A 131 -0.58 -18.16 14.20
CA ASP A 131 0.33 -17.19 14.82
C ASP A 131 -0.34 -15.83 15.12
N LEU A 132 -1.53 -15.57 14.57
CA LEU A 132 -2.18 -14.25 14.64
C LEU A 132 -2.50 -13.82 16.06
N GLU A 133 -2.95 -14.72 16.93
CA GLU A 133 -3.25 -14.40 18.32
C GLU A 133 -2.03 -13.91 19.11
N SER A 134 -0.84 -14.36 18.71
CA SER A 134 0.42 -13.95 19.36
C SER A 134 0.99 -12.64 18.84
N VAL A 135 0.48 -12.15 17.72
CA VAL A 135 0.99 -10.96 17.00
C VAL A 135 0.10 -9.73 17.22
N LEU A 136 -1.18 -9.94 17.51
CA LEU A 136 -2.18 -8.90 17.78
C LEU A 136 -2.24 -8.58 19.26
#